data_7fd643e45763e4b35c0c1c9f2f5591c1
#
_entry.id   7fd643e45763e4b35c0c1c9f2f5591c1
#
_cell.length_a   1.000
_cell.length_b   1.000
_cell.length_c   1.000
_cell.angle_alpha   90.00
_cell.angle_beta   90.00
_cell.angle_gamma   90.00
#
_symmetry.space_group_name_H-M   'P 1'
#
loop_
_entity.id
_entity.type
_entity.pdbx_description
1 polymer ?
#
loop_
_entity_poly.entity_id
_entity_poly.type
_entity_poly.pdbx_seq_one_letter_code
_entity_poly.pdbx_strand_id
1 'polypeptide(L)'
;MAQRGYVQAMTASRIALVTGANQGLGRALVERLALRMAPQDRVLLTGRDPDRVHAAAAAVAAGPATARVEGRVLDVRDGDAIAALAAELGEVDVVVSNAAARMTPAADPAGEVDAVAETNNLATSRMLRAFAPRLRPGGRLIIVASALGTLDGLGDAAAGRFAAAAAEDLEAVDALVADWRRAVHDGRAEHEGYGTWLNIPSKVAQVAAVRAVARERRAADLAEGKLVMALCPGLVDTGASRPWFADMSQAQSPAEAARRPVDLALAGTFDPALYGELVQFGKVIAWGSGLRATA
;
A
#
# COMPACT_ATOMS: atom_id res chain seq x y z
N MET A 1 -10.17 29.36 -46.76
CA MET A 1 -9.70 28.06 -46.21
C MET A 1 -8.97 28.36 -44.91
N ALA A 2 -9.62 28.15 -43.77
CA ALA A 2 -9.03 28.36 -42.44
C ALA A 2 -8.50 27.02 -41.91
N GLN A 3 -7.18 26.90 -41.80
CA GLN A 3 -6.55 25.81 -41.09
C GLN A 3 -6.87 25.96 -39.59
N ARG A 4 -7.78 25.14 -39.10
CA ARG A 4 -7.95 24.92 -37.64
C ARG A 4 -6.75 24.15 -37.14
N GLY A 5 -5.79 24.87 -36.52
CA GLY A 5 -4.74 24.26 -35.75
C GLY A 5 -5.37 23.47 -34.59
N TYR A 6 -5.23 22.18 -34.59
CA TYR A 6 -5.45 21.31 -33.40
C TYR A 6 -4.38 21.70 -32.38
N VAL A 7 -4.74 22.55 -31.43
CA VAL A 7 -3.96 22.73 -30.21
C VAL A 7 -4.18 21.41 -29.43
N GLN A 8 -3.20 20.53 -29.52
CA GLN A 8 -3.13 19.36 -28.68
C GLN A 8 -3.02 19.87 -27.25
N ALA A 9 -4.10 19.77 -26.47
CA ALA A 9 -4.07 20.11 -25.06
C ALA A 9 -2.94 19.29 -24.44
N MET A 10 -1.89 19.95 -23.95
CA MET A 10 -0.80 19.30 -23.23
C MET A 10 -1.43 18.69 -21.97
N THR A 11 -1.69 17.40 -22.01
CA THR A 11 -2.11 16.67 -20.82
C THR A 11 -1.03 16.84 -19.76
N ALA A 12 -1.41 17.31 -18.57
CA ALA A 12 -0.47 17.47 -17.47
C ALA A 12 0.28 16.17 -17.23
N SER A 13 1.61 16.26 -17.01
CA SER A 13 2.45 15.11 -16.69
C SER A 13 1.90 14.38 -15.48
N ARG A 14 1.72 13.06 -15.58
CA ARG A 14 1.28 12.22 -14.48
C ARG A 14 2.43 11.89 -13.55
N ILE A 15 2.10 11.71 -12.27
CA ILE A 15 3.06 11.36 -11.22
C ILE A 15 2.64 10.05 -10.56
N ALA A 16 3.53 9.06 -10.61
CA ALA A 16 3.40 7.81 -9.85
C ALA A 16 4.47 7.74 -8.76
N LEU A 17 4.10 7.29 -7.57
CA LEU A 17 4.98 7.10 -6.41
C LEU A 17 4.87 5.67 -5.89
N VAL A 18 6.00 4.99 -5.68
CA VAL A 18 6.04 3.65 -5.07
C VAL A 18 7.02 3.65 -3.89
N THR A 19 6.56 3.26 -2.70
CA THR A 19 7.42 3.17 -1.52
C THR A 19 8.08 1.80 -1.38
N GLY A 20 9.30 1.75 -0.80
CA GLY A 20 10.05 0.51 -0.65
C GLY A 20 10.39 -0.15 -1.99
N ALA A 21 10.72 0.66 -2.99
CA ALA A 21 10.78 0.24 -4.39
C ALA A 21 12.19 -0.07 -4.92
N ASN A 22 13.20 -0.12 -4.07
CA ASN A 22 14.57 -0.45 -4.48
C ASN A 22 14.81 -1.95 -4.73
N GLN A 23 13.83 -2.82 -4.44
CA GLN A 23 13.89 -4.27 -4.66
C GLN A 23 12.49 -4.92 -4.75
N GLY A 24 12.45 -6.20 -5.11
CA GLY A 24 11.27 -7.07 -5.03
C GLY A 24 10.06 -6.52 -5.79
N LEU A 25 8.88 -6.66 -5.19
CA LEU A 25 7.62 -6.22 -5.79
C LEU A 25 7.61 -4.71 -6.06
N GLY A 26 8.09 -3.89 -5.12
CA GLY A 26 8.14 -2.43 -5.30
C GLY A 26 8.94 -2.01 -6.52
N ARG A 27 10.10 -2.62 -6.76
CA ARG A 27 10.90 -2.36 -7.97
C ARG A 27 10.16 -2.80 -9.24
N ALA A 28 9.55 -3.97 -9.24
CA ALA A 28 8.81 -4.47 -10.38
C ALA A 28 7.58 -3.59 -10.71
N LEU A 29 6.94 -3.01 -9.70
CA LEU A 29 5.87 -2.02 -9.89
C LEU A 29 6.39 -0.76 -10.59
N VAL A 30 7.55 -0.22 -10.16
CA VAL A 30 8.19 0.93 -10.81
C VAL A 30 8.58 0.61 -12.25
N GLU A 31 9.23 -0.53 -12.50
CA GLU A 31 9.62 -0.98 -13.85
C GLU A 31 8.41 -1.02 -14.78
N ARG A 32 7.30 -1.60 -14.31
CA ARG A 32 6.09 -1.71 -15.12
C ARG A 32 5.35 -0.38 -15.29
N LEU A 33 5.29 0.47 -14.28
CA LEU A 33 4.74 1.84 -14.40
C LEU A 33 5.55 2.64 -15.40
N ALA A 34 6.89 2.63 -15.28
CA ALA A 34 7.78 3.36 -16.17
C ALA A 34 7.69 2.88 -17.63
N LEU A 35 7.46 1.58 -17.86
CA LEU A 35 7.22 1.04 -19.21
C LEU A 35 5.87 1.48 -19.82
N ARG A 36 4.84 1.72 -18.97
CA ARG A 36 3.46 1.92 -19.40
C ARG A 36 3.01 3.39 -19.42
N MET A 37 3.68 4.25 -18.67
CA MET A 37 3.39 5.67 -18.61
C MET A 37 4.11 6.41 -19.75
N ALA A 38 3.65 7.62 -20.07
CA ALA A 38 4.15 8.40 -21.21
C ALA A 38 5.53 9.04 -20.92
N PRO A 39 6.31 9.42 -21.94
CA PRO A 39 7.67 9.99 -21.76
C PRO A 39 7.72 11.25 -20.87
N GLN A 40 6.66 12.02 -20.83
CA GLN A 40 6.54 13.22 -20.00
C GLN A 40 6.16 12.90 -18.55
N ASP A 41 5.69 11.68 -18.25
CA ASP A 41 5.27 11.26 -16.93
C ASP A 41 6.48 10.95 -16.04
N ARG A 42 6.27 10.99 -14.71
CA ARG A 42 7.30 10.73 -13.70
C ARG A 42 6.92 9.53 -12.84
N VAL A 43 7.88 8.64 -12.60
CA VAL A 43 7.73 7.51 -11.67
C VAL A 43 8.78 7.63 -10.59
N LEU A 44 8.34 7.89 -9.36
CA LEU A 44 9.21 8.03 -8.20
C LEU A 44 9.42 6.66 -7.54
N LEU A 45 10.67 6.24 -7.53
CA LEU A 45 11.15 5.05 -6.81
C LEU A 45 11.66 5.51 -5.45
N THR A 46 11.01 5.09 -4.35
CA THR A 46 11.47 5.52 -3.03
C THR A 46 11.92 4.37 -2.12
N GLY A 47 12.80 4.71 -1.18
CA GLY A 47 13.33 3.83 -0.16
C GLY A 47 14.20 4.62 0.81
N ARG A 48 14.56 4.00 1.95
CA ARG A 48 15.27 4.69 3.03
C ARG A 48 16.80 4.78 2.85
N ASP A 49 17.36 3.91 2.02
CA ASP A 49 18.80 3.83 1.79
C ASP A 49 19.13 4.56 0.48
N PRO A 50 19.89 5.67 0.52
CA PRO A 50 20.15 6.50 -0.64
C PRO A 50 20.90 5.76 -1.76
N ASP A 51 21.91 4.96 -1.42
CA ASP A 51 22.71 4.27 -2.42
C ASP A 51 21.87 3.23 -3.18
N ARG A 52 21.06 2.46 -2.45
CA ARG A 52 20.17 1.47 -3.03
C ARG A 52 19.05 2.11 -3.85
N VAL A 53 18.53 3.26 -3.44
CA VAL A 53 17.52 4.01 -4.18
C VAL A 53 18.10 4.52 -5.50
N HIS A 54 19.25 5.18 -5.47
CA HIS A 54 19.87 5.73 -6.65
C HIS A 54 20.31 4.64 -7.63
N ALA A 55 20.93 3.56 -7.14
CA ALA A 55 21.33 2.42 -7.97
C ALA A 55 20.09 1.75 -8.63
N ALA A 56 19.01 1.55 -7.88
CA ALA A 56 17.80 0.95 -8.42
C ALA A 56 17.13 1.84 -9.45
N ALA A 57 17.02 3.15 -9.20
CA ALA A 57 16.42 4.11 -10.14
C ALA A 57 17.23 4.19 -11.44
N ALA A 58 18.55 4.25 -11.35
CA ALA A 58 19.43 4.24 -12.52
C ALA A 58 19.28 2.95 -13.34
N ALA A 59 19.21 1.79 -12.67
CA ALA A 59 19.02 0.50 -13.33
C ALA A 59 17.67 0.39 -14.06
N VAL A 60 16.59 0.94 -13.47
CA VAL A 60 15.27 0.98 -14.12
C VAL A 60 15.29 1.95 -15.31
N ALA A 61 15.88 3.12 -15.15
CA ALA A 61 15.98 4.12 -16.22
C ALA A 61 16.82 3.66 -17.41
N ALA A 62 17.82 2.80 -17.18
CA ALA A 62 18.65 2.19 -18.23
C ALA A 62 17.93 1.03 -18.97
N GLY A 63 16.80 0.55 -18.45
CA GLY A 63 15.96 -0.49 -19.04
C GLY A 63 14.97 0.07 -20.08
N PRO A 64 13.90 -0.68 -20.38
CA PRO A 64 12.90 -0.29 -21.38
C PRO A 64 11.89 0.76 -20.84
N ALA A 65 12.30 1.60 -19.88
CA ALA A 65 11.46 2.65 -19.31
C ALA A 65 11.09 3.70 -20.38
N THR A 66 9.83 4.06 -20.45
CA THR A 66 9.32 5.15 -21.28
C THR A 66 9.22 6.44 -20.47
N ALA A 67 8.62 6.38 -19.29
CA ALA A 67 8.50 7.51 -18.38
C ALA A 67 9.83 7.78 -17.64
N ARG A 68 9.96 9.03 -17.13
CA ARG A 68 11.13 9.42 -16.31
C ARG A 68 11.08 8.71 -14.97
N VAL A 69 12.17 8.02 -14.61
CA VAL A 69 12.33 7.37 -13.30
C VAL A 69 13.21 8.23 -12.41
N GLU A 70 12.72 8.55 -11.21
CA GLU A 70 13.41 9.38 -10.23
C GLU A 70 13.59 8.62 -8.92
N GLY A 71 14.83 8.48 -8.45
CA GLY A 71 15.11 7.99 -7.11
C GLY A 71 14.88 9.08 -6.06
N ARG A 72 14.07 8.80 -5.02
CA ARG A 72 13.83 9.70 -3.89
C ARG A 72 14.06 8.99 -2.57
N VAL A 73 14.93 9.51 -1.74
CA VAL A 73 15.14 8.96 -0.40
C VAL A 73 13.92 9.28 0.45
N LEU A 74 13.28 8.25 1.00
CA LEU A 74 12.14 8.38 1.88
C LEU A 74 12.13 7.22 2.89
N ASP A 75 12.30 7.53 4.17
CA ASP A 75 11.94 6.61 5.25
C ASP A 75 10.45 6.83 5.57
N VAL A 76 9.62 5.84 5.33
CA VAL A 76 8.17 5.92 5.58
C VAL A 76 7.81 6.02 7.07
N ARG A 77 8.78 5.82 7.98
CA ARG A 77 8.60 6.04 9.41
C ARG A 77 8.66 7.52 9.78
N ASP A 78 9.25 8.34 8.93
CA ASP A 78 9.34 9.79 9.08
C ASP A 78 8.10 10.46 8.48
N GLY A 79 7.17 10.88 9.34
CA GLY A 79 5.92 11.54 8.95
C GLY A 79 6.15 12.90 8.30
N ASP A 80 7.15 13.64 8.78
CA ASP A 80 7.48 14.97 8.25
C ASP A 80 8.08 14.87 6.84
N ALA A 81 8.93 13.85 6.60
CA ALA A 81 9.45 13.57 5.27
C ALA A 81 8.34 13.17 4.28
N ILE A 82 7.35 12.36 4.71
CA ILE A 82 6.18 12.04 3.88
C ILE A 82 5.38 13.30 3.57
N ALA A 83 5.09 14.13 4.58
CA ALA A 83 4.33 15.37 4.41
C ALA A 83 5.04 16.36 3.48
N ALA A 84 6.36 16.52 3.64
CA ALA A 84 7.20 17.37 2.79
C ALA A 84 7.18 16.89 1.33
N LEU A 85 7.36 15.57 1.09
CA LEU A 85 7.29 15.01 -0.25
C LEU A 85 5.90 15.20 -0.87
N ALA A 86 4.83 14.99 -0.10
CA ALA A 86 3.47 15.19 -0.58
C ALA A 86 3.19 16.66 -0.92
N ALA A 87 3.75 17.60 -0.15
CA ALA A 87 3.64 19.05 -0.44
C ALA A 87 4.46 19.43 -1.69
N GLU A 88 5.69 18.88 -1.85
CA GLU A 88 6.52 19.08 -3.06
C GLU A 88 5.83 18.60 -4.33
N LEU A 89 5.23 17.41 -4.29
CA LEU A 89 4.59 16.81 -5.45
C LEU A 89 3.24 17.45 -5.80
N GLY A 90 2.54 18.01 -4.80
CA GLY A 90 1.19 18.54 -4.96
C GLY A 90 0.19 17.41 -5.27
N GLU A 91 -0.43 17.47 -6.43
CA GLU A 91 -1.36 16.44 -6.89
C GLU A 91 -0.63 15.28 -7.58
N VAL A 92 -1.10 14.05 -7.31
CA VAL A 92 -0.52 12.80 -7.83
C VAL A 92 -1.58 11.91 -8.47
N ASP A 93 -1.15 11.06 -9.40
CA ASP A 93 -2.04 10.17 -10.14
C ASP A 93 -2.05 8.75 -9.57
N VAL A 94 -0.89 8.23 -9.16
CA VAL A 94 -0.74 6.87 -8.63
C VAL A 94 0.17 6.89 -7.40
N VAL A 95 -0.31 6.34 -6.30
CA VAL A 95 0.52 6.08 -5.11
C VAL A 95 0.40 4.61 -4.74
N VAL A 96 1.52 3.93 -4.62
CA VAL A 96 1.58 2.56 -4.11
C VAL A 96 2.42 2.53 -2.83
N SER A 97 1.76 2.40 -1.68
CA SER A 97 2.40 2.18 -0.39
C SER A 97 2.76 0.70 -0.26
N ASN A 98 4.02 0.38 -0.55
CA ASN A 98 4.53 -0.99 -0.59
C ASN A 98 5.63 -1.26 0.44
N ALA A 99 6.26 -0.23 1.00
CA ALA A 99 7.28 -0.40 2.03
C ALA A 99 6.77 -1.24 3.21
N ALA A 100 7.57 -2.21 3.65
CA ALA A 100 7.26 -3.04 4.79
C ALA A 100 8.52 -3.39 5.59
N ALA A 101 8.38 -3.55 6.90
CA ALA A 101 9.41 -4.11 7.75
C ALA A 101 9.63 -5.59 7.40
N ARG A 102 10.88 -6.01 7.44
CA ARG A 102 11.22 -7.43 7.30
C ARG A 102 11.07 -8.09 8.68
N MET A 103 10.36 -9.19 8.72
CA MET A 103 10.23 -10.04 9.90
C MET A 103 11.06 -11.30 9.69
N THR A 104 11.55 -11.88 10.79
CA THR A 104 12.40 -13.07 10.79
C THR A 104 11.63 -14.24 11.40
N PRO A 105 11.50 -15.40 10.73
CA PRO A 105 10.95 -16.61 11.34
C PRO A 105 11.69 -16.94 12.64
N ALA A 106 10.96 -17.33 13.66
CA ALA A 106 11.48 -17.67 14.99
C ALA A 106 12.16 -16.50 15.78
N ALA A 107 12.08 -15.26 15.30
CA ALA A 107 12.45 -14.10 16.13
C ALA A 107 11.42 -13.86 17.24
N ASP A 108 11.87 -13.29 18.36
CA ASP A 108 10.96 -12.82 19.40
C ASP A 108 10.09 -11.69 18.87
N PRO A 109 8.75 -11.82 18.91
CA PRO A 109 7.84 -10.76 18.47
C PRO A 109 8.09 -9.40 19.14
N ALA A 110 8.45 -9.38 20.43
CA ALA A 110 8.73 -8.13 21.16
C ALA A 110 9.93 -7.38 20.58
N GLY A 111 10.91 -8.08 19.99
CA GLY A 111 12.05 -7.45 19.33
C GLY A 111 11.74 -6.85 17.95
N GLU A 112 10.65 -7.25 17.31
CA GLU A 112 10.31 -6.83 15.95
C GLU A 112 9.05 -5.94 15.84
N VAL A 113 8.15 -5.98 16.84
CA VAL A 113 6.84 -5.33 16.78
C VAL A 113 6.94 -3.82 16.54
N ASP A 114 7.93 -3.15 17.10
CA ASP A 114 8.13 -1.71 16.93
C ASP A 114 8.41 -1.35 15.46
N ALA A 115 9.32 -2.07 14.84
CA ALA A 115 9.65 -1.86 13.43
C ALA A 115 8.46 -2.20 12.51
N VAL A 116 7.69 -3.23 12.86
CA VAL A 116 6.49 -3.64 12.11
C VAL A 116 5.39 -2.58 12.25
N ALA A 117 5.06 -2.15 13.47
CA ALA A 117 4.03 -1.14 13.72
C ALA A 117 4.37 0.19 13.03
N GLU A 118 5.62 0.66 13.14
CA GLU A 118 6.05 1.92 12.53
C GLU A 118 6.06 1.86 11.00
N THR A 119 6.62 0.78 10.42
CA THR A 119 6.83 0.71 8.96
C THR A 119 5.59 0.25 8.21
N ASN A 120 4.81 -0.70 8.76
CA ASN A 120 3.66 -1.25 8.06
C ASN A 120 2.37 -0.48 8.36
N ASN A 121 2.17 -0.09 9.62
CA ASN A 121 0.88 0.41 10.08
C ASN A 121 0.85 1.94 10.16
N LEU A 122 1.66 2.56 11.02
CA LEU A 122 1.67 4.02 11.15
C LEU A 122 2.14 4.70 9.86
N ALA A 123 3.08 4.09 9.11
CA ALA A 123 3.44 4.58 7.78
C ALA A 123 2.26 4.49 6.79
N THR A 124 1.44 3.42 6.83
CA THR A 124 0.21 3.34 6.01
C THR A 124 -0.73 4.50 6.34
N SER A 125 -0.97 4.79 7.62
CA SER A 125 -1.82 5.91 8.04
C SER A 125 -1.25 7.26 7.58
N ARG A 126 0.05 7.47 7.71
CA ARG A 126 0.74 8.69 7.23
C ARG A 126 0.61 8.85 5.71
N MET A 127 0.79 7.77 4.94
CA MET A 127 0.63 7.78 3.48
C MET A 127 -0.83 8.08 3.07
N LEU A 128 -1.81 7.50 3.75
CA LEU A 128 -3.22 7.76 3.51
C LEU A 128 -3.57 9.23 3.81
N ARG A 129 -3.14 9.78 4.96
CA ARG A 129 -3.37 11.20 5.31
C ARG A 129 -2.73 12.16 4.32
N ALA A 130 -1.49 11.86 3.90
CA ALA A 130 -0.74 12.76 3.03
C ALA A 130 -1.23 12.73 1.58
N PHE A 131 -1.57 11.57 1.05
CA PHE A 131 -1.79 11.41 -0.39
C PHE A 131 -3.24 11.19 -0.81
N ALA A 132 -4.14 10.66 0.03
CA ALA A 132 -5.54 10.50 -0.37
C ALA A 132 -6.19 11.85 -0.76
N PRO A 133 -5.99 12.96 -0.01
CA PRO A 133 -6.51 14.27 -0.41
C PRO A 133 -5.87 14.85 -1.69
N ARG A 134 -4.68 14.37 -2.05
CA ARG A 134 -3.89 14.86 -3.19
C ARG A 134 -4.02 14.03 -4.45
N LEU A 135 -4.87 13.01 -4.45
CA LEU A 135 -5.17 12.29 -5.68
C LEU A 135 -5.86 13.20 -6.68
N ARG A 136 -5.36 13.25 -7.91
CA ARG A 136 -6.08 13.88 -9.03
C ARG A 136 -7.37 13.12 -9.34
N PRO A 137 -8.34 13.76 -10.02
CA PRO A 137 -9.46 13.00 -10.60
C PRO A 137 -8.95 11.81 -11.41
N GLY A 138 -9.52 10.63 -11.17
CA GLY A 138 -9.04 9.39 -11.76
C GLY A 138 -7.80 8.78 -11.06
N GLY A 139 -7.32 9.35 -9.95
CA GLY A 139 -6.12 8.87 -9.25
C GLY A 139 -6.32 7.60 -8.42
N ARG A 140 -5.21 6.94 -8.07
CA ARG A 140 -5.19 5.65 -7.36
C ARG A 140 -4.23 5.67 -6.18
N LEU A 141 -4.71 5.29 -5.00
CA LEU A 141 -3.90 5.03 -3.82
C LEU A 141 -4.06 3.56 -3.40
N ILE A 142 -3.01 2.79 -3.53
CA ILE A 142 -2.98 1.35 -3.31
C ILE A 142 -2.06 1.03 -2.13
N ILE A 143 -2.59 0.40 -1.09
CA ILE A 143 -1.82 -0.09 0.05
C ILE A 143 -1.53 -1.58 -0.15
N VAL A 144 -0.27 -1.98 -0.23
CA VAL A 144 0.12 -3.38 -0.37
C VAL A 144 -0.01 -4.09 0.97
N ALA A 145 -1.08 -4.84 1.10
CA ALA A 145 -1.41 -5.66 2.27
C ALA A 145 -1.11 -7.16 2.02
N SER A 146 -2.06 -8.04 2.34
CA SER A 146 -1.99 -9.49 2.16
C SER A 146 -3.37 -10.11 2.34
N ALA A 147 -3.57 -11.36 1.91
CA ALA A 147 -4.74 -12.15 2.30
C ALA A 147 -4.83 -12.39 3.83
N LEU A 148 -3.71 -12.25 4.54
CA LEU A 148 -3.67 -12.27 6.02
C LEU A 148 -4.33 -11.01 6.65
N GLY A 149 -4.71 -10.03 5.84
CA GLY A 149 -5.37 -8.80 6.29
C GLY A 149 -6.87 -8.94 6.58
N THR A 150 -7.42 -10.14 6.62
CA THR A 150 -8.80 -10.41 7.01
C THR A 150 -8.94 -10.59 8.52
N LEU A 151 -10.12 -10.26 9.07
CA LEU A 151 -10.40 -10.44 10.51
C LEU A 151 -10.37 -11.90 10.96
N ASP A 152 -10.57 -12.83 10.03
CA ASP A 152 -10.64 -14.28 10.32
C ASP A 152 -9.33 -14.85 10.88
N GLY A 153 -8.20 -14.13 10.70
CA GLY A 153 -6.91 -14.49 11.28
C GLY A 153 -6.72 -14.10 12.74
N LEU A 154 -7.67 -13.39 13.33
CA LEU A 154 -7.63 -12.88 14.71
C LEU A 154 -8.64 -13.63 15.60
N GLY A 155 -8.42 -13.58 16.92
CA GLY A 155 -9.46 -13.95 17.88
C GLY A 155 -10.59 -12.90 17.91
N ASP A 156 -11.80 -13.32 18.31
CA ASP A 156 -13.01 -12.50 18.25
C ASP A 156 -12.87 -11.12 18.90
N ALA A 157 -12.18 -11.04 20.05
CA ALA A 157 -11.97 -9.78 20.77
C ALA A 157 -11.10 -8.78 19.95
N ALA A 158 -10.00 -9.23 19.37
CA ALA A 158 -9.15 -8.40 18.53
C ALA A 158 -9.85 -8.05 17.22
N ALA A 159 -10.53 -9.00 16.58
CA ALA A 159 -11.31 -8.78 15.35
C ALA A 159 -12.39 -7.72 15.56
N GLY A 160 -13.15 -7.81 16.67
CA GLY A 160 -14.16 -6.81 17.04
C GLY A 160 -13.58 -5.42 17.24
N ARG A 161 -12.40 -5.31 17.89
CA ARG A 161 -11.71 -4.02 18.08
C ARG A 161 -11.26 -3.41 16.74
N PHE A 162 -10.69 -4.20 15.82
CA PHE A 162 -10.33 -3.71 14.49
C PHE A 162 -11.54 -3.30 13.67
N ALA A 163 -12.64 -4.06 13.74
CA ALA A 163 -13.88 -3.71 13.05
C ALA A 163 -14.44 -2.38 13.56
N ALA A 164 -14.46 -2.17 14.88
CA ALA A 164 -14.89 -0.93 15.50
C ALA A 164 -14.02 0.26 15.11
N ALA A 165 -12.69 0.13 15.23
CA ALA A 165 -11.75 1.17 14.86
C ALA A 165 -11.86 1.59 13.38
N ALA A 166 -12.00 0.61 12.47
CA ALA A 166 -12.20 0.89 11.04
C ALA A 166 -13.55 1.57 10.73
N ALA A 167 -14.56 1.36 11.59
CA ALA A 167 -15.84 2.03 11.49
C ALA A 167 -15.85 3.42 12.15
N GLU A 168 -14.89 3.73 12.98
CA GLU A 168 -14.73 5.04 13.62
C GLU A 168 -13.93 5.99 12.73
N ASP A 169 -12.59 5.90 12.78
CA ASP A 169 -11.69 6.73 11.98
C ASP A 169 -10.26 6.17 11.96
N LEU A 170 -9.35 6.91 11.32
CA LEU A 170 -7.95 6.52 11.19
C LEU A 170 -7.16 6.68 12.50
N GLU A 171 -7.55 7.62 13.38
CA GLU A 171 -6.98 7.81 14.72
C GLU A 171 -7.28 6.61 15.62
N ALA A 172 -8.49 6.09 15.57
CA ALA A 172 -8.88 4.88 16.31
C ALA A 172 -8.06 3.66 15.85
N VAL A 173 -7.79 3.53 14.54
CA VAL A 173 -6.91 2.48 14.02
C VAL A 173 -5.48 2.64 14.52
N ASP A 174 -4.92 3.86 14.52
CA ASP A 174 -3.58 4.13 15.03
C ASP A 174 -3.47 3.86 16.54
N ALA A 175 -4.49 4.24 17.31
CA ALA A 175 -4.57 3.94 18.75
C ALA A 175 -4.59 2.42 19.01
N LEU A 176 -5.37 1.67 18.21
CA LEU A 176 -5.42 0.21 18.33
C LEU A 176 -4.08 -0.46 17.95
N VAL A 177 -3.36 0.07 16.96
CA VAL A 177 -1.99 -0.38 16.65
C VAL A 177 -1.05 -0.15 17.83
N ALA A 178 -1.17 0.98 18.52
CA ALA A 178 -0.39 1.26 19.73
C ALA A 178 -0.76 0.30 20.88
N ASP A 179 -2.03 -0.05 21.03
CA ASP A 179 -2.49 -1.04 22.02
C ASP A 179 -1.96 -2.43 21.71
N TRP A 180 -2.05 -2.88 20.47
CA TRP A 180 -1.47 -4.14 20.02
C TRP A 180 0.05 -4.20 20.30
N ARG A 181 0.78 -3.15 19.96
CA ARG A 181 2.22 -3.03 20.23
C ARG A 181 2.53 -3.21 21.71
N ARG A 182 1.78 -2.54 22.60
CA ARG A 182 1.92 -2.72 24.06
C ARG A 182 1.58 -4.14 24.49
N ALA A 183 0.51 -4.73 23.96
CA ALA A 183 0.13 -6.10 24.28
C ALA A 183 1.22 -7.11 23.90
N VAL A 184 1.94 -6.91 22.80
CA VAL A 184 3.08 -7.75 22.40
C VAL A 184 4.23 -7.59 23.40
N HIS A 185 4.63 -6.37 23.77
CA HIS A 185 5.70 -6.13 24.75
C HIS A 185 5.37 -6.70 26.14
N ASP A 186 4.10 -6.65 26.54
CA ASP A 186 3.61 -7.17 27.82
C ASP A 186 3.33 -8.69 27.80
N GLY A 187 3.53 -9.37 26.68
CA GLY A 187 3.24 -10.80 26.53
C GLY A 187 1.74 -11.14 26.56
N ARG A 188 0.84 -10.16 26.34
CA ARG A 188 -0.63 -10.30 26.39
C ARG A 188 -1.28 -10.52 25.01
N ALA A 189 -0.50 -10.38 23.93
CA ALA A 189 -1.05 -10.34 22.57
C ALA A 189 -1.88 -11.59 22.21
N GLU A 190 -1.42 -12.78 22.57
CA GLU A 190 -2.15 -14.02 22.31
C GLU A 190 -3.46 -14.08 23.10
N HIS A 191 -3.43 -13.76 24.39
CA HIS A 191 -4.62 -13.73 25.25
C HIS A 191 -5.66 -12.69 24.78
N GLU A 192 -5.21 -11.58 24.22
CA GLU A 192 -6.08 -10.51 23.68
C GLU A 192 -6.56 -10.81 22.25
N GLY A 193 -6.21 -11.97 21.68
CA GLY A 193 -6.67 -12.44 20.39
C GLY A 193 -5.90 -11.90 19.19
N TYR A 194 -4.75 -11.24 19.39
CA TYR A 194 -3.88 -10.82 18.28
C TYR A 194 -3.04 -11.97 17.70
N GLY A 195 -2.88 -13.08 18.44
CA GLY A 195 -1.99 -14.19 18.10
C GLY A 195 -0.52 -13.86 18.32
N THR A 196 0.34 -14.80 17.93
CA THR A 196 1.80 -14.71 18.10
C THR A 196 2.52 -14.25 16.83
N TRP A 197 1.88 -14.33 15.66
CA TRP A 197 2.49 -13.96 14.39
C TRP A 197 2.15 -12.50 14.02
N LEU A 198 3.11 -11.59 14.21
CA LEU A 198 2.94 -10.16 14.00
C LEU A 198 2.37 -9.77 12.62
N ASN A 199 2.57 -10.63 11.61
CA ASN A 199 2.12 -10.31 10.26
C ASN A 199 0.59 -10.21 10.16
N ILE A 200 -0.15 -11.06 10.89
CA ILE A 200 -1.62 -11.06 10.85
C ILE A 200 -2.20 -9.73 11.34
N PRO A 201 -2.02 -9.31 12.62
CA PRO A 201 -2.58 -8.06 13.10
C PRO A 201 -2.04 -6.84 12.33
N SER A 202 -0.77 -6.88 11.89
CA SER A 202 -0.21 -5.83 11.05
C SER A 202 -0.95 -5.70 9.71
N LYS A 203 -1.27 -6.80 9.03
CA LYS A 203 -2.00 -6.76 7.76
C LYS A 203 -3.47 -6.41 7.93
N VAL A 204 -4.09 -6.84 9.02
CA VAL A 204 -5.46 -6.41 9.39
C VAL A 204 -5.51 -4.91 9.63
N ALA A 205 -4.54 -4.35 10.37
CA ALA A 205 -4.46 -2.91 10.62
C ALA A 205 -4.29 -2.08 9.32
N GLN A 206 -3.51 -2.56 8.34
CA GLN A 206 -3.40 -1.90 7.04
C GLN A 206 -4.76 -1.84 6.30
N VAL A 207 -5.52 -2.94 6.32
CA VAL A 207 -6.86 -2.97 5.71
C VAL A 207 -7.84 -2.09 6.50
N ALA A 208 -7.80 -2.13 7.84
CA ALA A 208 -8.59 -1.27 8.71
C ALA A 208 -8.38 0.22 8.41
N ALA A 209 -7.11 0.64 8.24
CA ALA A 209 -6.76 2.02 7.90
C ALA A 209 -7.33 2.45 6.54
N VAL A 210 -7.26 1.56 5.53
CA VAL A 210 -7.88 1.81 4.21
C VAL A 210 -9.39 1.96 4.33
N ARG A 211 -10.06 1.09 5.10
CA ARG A 211 -11.52 1.12 5.30
C ARG A 211 -11.97 2.39 6.03
N ALA A 212 -11.24 2.81 7.07
CA ALA A 212 -11.52 4.03 7.82
C ALA A 212 -11.49 5.27 6.89
N VAL A 213 -10.41 5.45 6.12
CA VAL A 213 -10.29 6.55 5.16
C VAL A 213 -11.33 6.46 4.06
N ALA A 214 -11.58 5.24 3.55
CA ALA A 214 -12.55 5.04 2.49
C ALA A 214 -13.98 5.39 2.92
N ARG A 215 -14.37 5.10 4.16
CA ARG A 215 -15.69 5.43 4.69
C ARG A 215 -15.97 6.93 4.64
N GLU A 216 -15.01 7.74 5.02
CA GLU A 216 -15.14 9.20 5.02
C GLU A 216 -15.19 9.79 3.60
N ARG A 217 -14.35 9.24 2.70
CA ARG A 217 -14.06 9.85 1.40
C ARG A 217 -14.86 9.28 0.23
N ARG A 218 -15.51 8.11 0.42
CA ARG A 218 -16.10 7.30 -0.66
C ARG A 218 -16.95 8.10 -1.64
N ALA A 219 -17.88 8.91 -1.18
CA ALA A 219 -18.79 9.61 -2.05
C ALA A 219 -18.09 10.63 -2.94
N ALA A 220 -17.19 11.44 -2.36
CA ALA A 220 -16.43 12.45 -3.09
C ALA A 220 -15.41 11.81 -4.05
N ASP A 221 -14.67 10.80 -3.58
CA ASP A 221 -13.65 10.14 -4.37
C ASP A 221 -14.24 9.38 -5.58
N LEU A 222 -15.36 8.67 -5.38
CA LEU A 222 -16.04 7.97 -6.48
C LEU A 222 -16.61 8.94 -7.52
N ALA A 223 -17.12 10.12 -7.10
CA ALA A 223 -17.59 11.14 -8.03
C ALA A 223 -16.48 11.67 -8.94
N GLU A 224 -15.23 11.66 -8.47
CA GLU A 224 -14.04 12.05 -9.23
C GLU A 224 -13.28 10.86 -9.83
N GLY A 225 -13.83 9.65 -9.77
CA GLY A 225 -13.21 8.45 -10.28
C GLY A 225 -11.92 8.03 -9.54
N LYS A 226 -11.71 8.49 -8.30
CA LYS A 226 -10.56 8.14 -7.46
C LYS A 226 -10.76 6.77 -6.80
N LEU A 227 -9.68 6.03 -6.58
CA LEU A 227 -9.69 4.73 -5.90
C LEU A 227 -8.67 4.69 -4.78
N VAL A 228 -9.14 4.39 -3.57
CA VAL A 228 -8.30 4.02 -2.42
C VAL A 228 -8.62 2.57 -2.05
N MET A 229 -7.62 1.69 -2.00
CA MET A 229 -7.83 0.27 -1.71
C MET A 229 -6.62 -0.40 -1.07
N ALA A 230 -6.84 -1.55 -0.42
CA ALA A 230 -5.80 -2.49 -0.02
C ALA A 230 -5.62 -3.57 -1.09
N LEU A 231 -4.38 -3.99 -1.33
CA LEU A 231 -4.02 -4.98 -2.33
C LEU A 231 -3.36 -6.20 -1.69
N CYS A 232 -3.86 -7.39 -1.98
CA CYS A 232 -3.12 -8.63 -1.81
C CYS A 232 -2.45 -9.01 -3.15
N PRO A 233 -1.10 -9.00 -3.25
CA PRO A 233 -0.43 -9.36 -4.49
C PRO A 233 -0.40 -10.87 -4.76
N GLY A 234 -0.84 -11.71 -3.81
CA GLY A 234 -0.61 -13.14 -3.79
C GLY A 234 0.77 -13.50 -3.23
N LEU A 235 1.18 -14.75 -3.35
CA LEU A 235 2.52 -15.19 -2.99
C LEU A 235 3.50 -14.74 -4.08
N VAL A 236 4.47 -13.93 -3.69
CA VAL A 236 5.48 -13.35 -4.60
C VAL A 236 6.85 -13.82 -4.19
N ASP A 237 7.64 -14.33 -5.12
CA ASP A 237 9.01 -14.81 -4.88
C ASP A 237 9.98 -13.65 -4.64
N THR A 238 10.15 -13.31 -3.36
CA THR A 238 11.01 -12.21 -2.91
C THR A 238 11.84 -12.62 -1.70
N GLY A 239 12.89 -11.85 -1.40
CA GLY A 239 13.64 -12.03 -0.15
C GLY A 239 12.81 -11.82 1.13
N ALA A 240 11.61 -11.24 1.05
CA ALA A 240 10.71 -11.07 2.18
C ALA A 240 9.84 -12.32 2.43
N SER A 241 9.44 -13.03 1.38
CA SER A 241 8.56 -14.21 1.47
C SER A 241 9.31 -15.53 1.63
N ARG A 242 10.45 -15.70 0.96
CA ARG A 242 11.24 -16.96 0.99
C ARG A 242 11.51 -17.53 2.38
N PRO A 243 11.82 -16.73 3.43
CA PRO A 243 12.04 -17.30 4.77
C PRO A 243 10.81 -17.94 5.40
N TRP A 244 9.59 -17.64 4.90
CA TRP A 244 8.32 -18.09 5.48
C TRP A 244 7.69 -19.28 4.76
N PHE A 245 8.13 -19.58 3.55
CA PHE A 245 7.55 -20.63 2.72
C PHE A 245 8.64 -21.56 2.21
N ALA A 246 8.58 -22.82 2.60
CA ALA A 246 9.53 -23.84 2.15
C ALA A 246 9.34 -24.18 0.65
N ASP A 247 8.09 -24.12 0.16
CA ASP A 247 7.76 -24.32 -1.25
C ASP A 247 7.34 -23.00 -1.89
N MET A 248 8.11 -22.53 -2.85
CA MET A 248 7.87 -21.33 -3.64
C MET A 248 7.41 -21.64 -5.07
N SER A 249 7.09 -22.91 -5.39
CA SER A 249 6.73 -23.33 -6.75
C SER A 249 5.47 -22.64 -7.30
N GLN A 250 4.57 -22.21 -6.42
CA GLN A 250 3.36 -21.49 -6.76
C GLN A 250 3.51 -19.96 -6.64
N ALA A 251 4.70 -19.47 -6.29
CA ALA A 251 4.94 -18.05 -6.16
C ALA A 251 5.11 -17.39 -7.52
N GLN A 252 4.45 -16.24 -7.69
CA GLN A 252 4.66 -15.38 -8.84
C GLN A 252 6.04 -14.71 -8.76
N SER A 253 6.68 -14.49 -9.90
CA SER A 253 7.80 -13.55 -9.96
C SER A 253 7.30 -12.13 -9.61
N PRO A 254 8.18 -11.24 -9.09
CA PRO A 254 7.82 -9.84 -8.86
C PRO A 254 7.23 -9.15 -10.10
N ALA A 255 7.76 -9.46 -11.29
CA ALA A 255 7.29 -8.90 -12.56
C ALA A 255 5.86 -9.34 -12.90
N GLU A 256 5.52 -10.60 -12.66
CA GLU A 256 4.15 -11.12 -12.84
C GLU A 256 3.19 -10.51 -11.83
N ALA A 257 3.58 -10.48 -10.56
CA ALA A 257 2.77 -9.91 -9.48
C ALA A 257 2.49 -8.40 -9.68
N ALA A 258 3.39 -7.66 -10.34
CA ALA A 258 3.21 -6.24 -10.64
C ALA A 258 2.20 -5.97 -11.77
N ARG A 259 1.83 -6.96 -12.61
CA ARG A 259 0.99 -6.74 -13.80
C ARG A 259 -0.37 -6.16 -13.44
N ARG A 260 -1.15 -6.90 -12.66
CA ARG A 260 -2.53 -6.51 -12.33
C ARG A 260 -2.63 -5.22 -11.50
N PRO A 261 -1.80 -4.99 -10.47
CA PRO A 261 -1.79 -3.71 -9.75
C PRO A 261 -1.54 -2.51 -10.66
N VAL A 262 -0.59 -2.61 -11.59
CA VAL A 262 -0.31 -1.52 -12.53
C VAL A 262 -1.41 -1.38 -13.59
N ASP A 263 -1.97 -2.48 -14.09
CA ASP A 263 -3.11 -2.41 -15.00
C ASP A 263 -4.30 -1.69 -14.35
N LEU A 264 -4.60 -1.99 -13.07
CA LEU A 264 -5.63 -1.29 -12.30
C LEU A 264 -5.26 0.18 -12.03
N ALA A 265 -3.99 0.45 -11.67
CA ALA A 265 -3.51 1.80 -11.40
C ALA A 265 -3.60 2.73 -12.61
N LEU A 266 -3.45 2.19 -13.82
CA LEU A 266 -3.48 2.95 -15.07
C LEU A 266 -4.80 2.83 -15.84
N ALA A 267 -5.77 2.06 -15.33
CA ALA A 267 -7.09 1.93 -15.95
C ALA A 267 -7.87 3.24 -15.89
N GLY A 268 -8.54 3.60 -16.97
CA GLY A 268 -9.41 4.78 -17.02
C GLY A 268 -10.63 4.69 -16.11
N THR A 269 -11.12 3.46 -15.87
CA THR A 269 -12.27 3.16 -15.00
C THR A 269 -11.96 1.97 -14.12
N PHE A 270 -12.70 1.81 -13.04
CA PHE A 270 -12.63 0.65 -12.14
C PHE A 270 -14.03 0.31 -11.60
N ASP A 271 -14.19 -0.90 -11.06
CA ASP A 271 -15.40 -1.29 -10.36
C ASP A 271 -15.50 -0.56 -9.00
N PRO A 272 -16.52 0.28 -8.77
CA PRO A 272 -16.71 0.99 -7.48
C PRO A 272 -16.76 0.07 -6.26
N ALA A 273 -17.04 -1.23 -6.43
CA ALA A 273 -17.00 -2.21 -5.35
C ALA A 273 -15.60 -2.44 -4.78
N LEU A 274 -14.54 -2.07 -5.51
CA LEU A 274 -13.15 -2.20 -5.04
C LEU A 274 -12.75 -1.10 -4.04
N TYR A 275 -13.52 0.01 -3.99
CA TYR A 275 -13.17 1.17 -3.18
C TYR A 275 -13.25 0.86 -1.68
N GLY A 276 -12.15 1.02 -0.98
CA GLY A 276 -12.03 0.77 0.46
C GLY A 276 -11.83 -0.71 0.83
N GLU A 277 -11.72 -1.60 -0.15
CA GLU A 277 -11.69 -3.04 0.08
C GLU A 277 -10.30 -3.66 -0.06
N LEU A 278 -10.15 -4.87 0.50
CA LEU A 278 -9.00 -5.74 0.23
C LEU A 278 -9.23 -6.48 -1.08
N VAL A 279 -8.35 -6.28 -2.05
CA VAL A 279 -8.51 -6.80 -3.41
C VAL A 279 -7.37 -7.76 -3.75
N GLN A 280 -7.70 -8.95 -4.25
CA GLN A 280 -6.74 -9.90 -4.81
C GLN A 280 -7.17 -10.28 -6.22
N PHE A 281 -6.26 -10.19 -7.17
CA PHE A 281 -6.49 -10.55 -8.58
C PHE A 281 -7.75 -9.89 -9.21
N GLY A 282 -8.05 -8.65 -8.77
CA GLY A 282 -9.22 -7.90 -9.25
C GLY A 282 -10.55 -8.26 -8.58
N LYS A 283 -10.53 -9.09 -7.54
CA LYS A 283 -11.72 -9.48 -6.77
C LYS A 283 -11.58 -9.04 -5.31
N VAL A 284 -12.68 -8.62 -4.72
CA VAL A 284 -12.74 -8.30 -3.29
C VAL A 284 -12.57 -9.58 -2.47
N ILE A 285 -11.67 -9.55 -1.48
CA ILE A 285 -11.63 -10.52 -0.39
C ILE A 285 -12.50 -9.97 0.73
N ALA A 286 -13.49 -10.73 1.19
CA ALA A 286 -14.30 -10.34 2.33
C ALA A 286 -13.40 -10.09 3.56
N TRP A 287 -13.56 -8.94 4.21
CA TRP A 287 -12.70 -8.58 5.34
C TRP A 287 -12.97 -9.42 6.59
N GLY A 288 -14.19 -9.90 6.78
CA GLY A 288 -14.57 -10.85 7.81
C GLY A 288 -15.71 -11.72 7.32
N SER A 289 -15.69 -13.00 7.65
CA SER A 289 -16.75 -13.98 7.35
C SER A 289 -17.94 -13.80 8.27
N GLY A 290 -18.44 -12.53 8.38
CA GLY A 290 -19.67 -12.23 9.11
C GLY A 290 -19.53 -12.31 10.62
N LEU A 291 -18.99 -11.27 11.24
CA LEU A 291 -19.51 -10.84 12.55
C LEU A 291 -21.01 -10.58 12.33
N ARG A 292 -21.84 -11.58 12.65
CA ARG A 292 -23.31 -11.40 12.71
C ARG A 292 -23.52 -10.23 13.63
N ALA A 293 -24.12 -9.16 13.10
CA ALA A 293 -24.69 -8.12 13.93
C ALA A 293 -25.62 -8.81 14.92
N THR A 294 -25.16 -8.99 16.13
CA THR A 294 -26.05 -9.28 17.25
C THR A 294 -26.82 -8.00 17.46
N ALA A 295 -28.10 -8.07 17.07
CA ALA A 295 -29.09 -7.04 17.26
C ALA A 295 -29.23 -6.69 18.76
#